data_49e6f31b31975de6a700cf9ce4126a51
#
_entry.id   49e6f31b31975de6a700cf9ce4126a51
#
_cell.length_a   1.000
_cell.length_b   1.000
_cell.length_c   1.000
_cell.angle_alpha   90.00
_cell.angle_beta   90.00
_cell.angle_gamma   90.00
#
_symmetry.space_group_name_H-M   'P 1'
#
loop_
_entity.id
_entity.type
_entity.pdbx_description
1 polymer ?
#
loop_
_entity_poly.entity_id
_entity_poly.type
_entity_poly.pdbx_seq_one_letter_code
_entity_poly.pdbx_strand_id
1 'polypeptide(L)'
;PFLTLMACGWLIKYGLWAAIINSHFYFIGENYTFTNFHLTLSHLGMAAEGLLFMNDANYNKYHLIIFIFSMITSDVLDYKLGIHPWLFDQSQLQVALFSVIILTSAISLYCIMLYKKRY
;
A
#
# COMPACT_ATOMS: atom_id res chain seq x y z
N PRO A 1 17.76 -7.89 -1.81
CA PRO A 1 17.86 -6.65 -2.62
C PRO A 1 16.55 -6.30 -3.31
N PHE A 2 16.33 -6.73 -4.55
CA PHE A 2 15.12 -6.41 -5.28
C PHE A 2 13.87 -7.01 -4.62
N LEU A 3 13.95 -8.26 -4.22
CA LEU A 3 12.81 -8.94 -3.57
C LEU A 3 12.48 -8.30 -2.23
N THR A 4 13.48 -7.84 -1.48
CA THR A 4 13.24 -7.13 -0.24
C THR A 4 12.51 -5.82 -0.48
N LEU A 5 12.93 -5.07 -1.50
CA LEU A 5 12.26 -3.83 -1.89
C LEU A 5 10.80 -4.08 -2.26
N MET A 6 10.56 -5.09 -3.11
CA MET A 6 9.21 -5.45 -3.52
C MET A 6 8.34 -5.86 -2.33
N ALA A 7 8.86 -6.75 -1.49
CA ALA A 7 8.12 -7.24 -0.33
C ALA A 7 7.76 -6.11 0.63
N CYS A 8 8.74 -5.28 0.99
CA CYS A 8 8.51 -4.18 1.92
C CYS A 8 7.54 -3.15 1.35
N GLY A 9 7.71 -2.79 0.08
CA GLY A 9 6.83 -1.82 -0.57
C GLY A 9 5.38 -2.29 -0.62
N TRP A 10 5.16 -3.55 -0.97
CA TRP A 10 3.81 -4.11 -1.03
C TRP A 10 3.20 -4.28 0.36
N LEU A 11 3.99 -4.62 1.38
CA LEU A 11 3.52 -4.66 2.77
C LEU A 11 3.03 -3.29 3.23
N ILE A 12 3.79 -2.25 2.96
CA ILE A 12 3.41 -0.89 3.32
C ILE A 12 2.14 -0.48 2.59
N LYS A 13 2.12 -0.68 1.28
CA LYS A 13 1.02 -0.23 0.43
C LYS A 13 -0.29 -0.92 0.81
N TYR A 14 -0.31 -2.23 0.81
CA TYR A 14 -1.55 -2.96 1.08
C TYR A 14 -1.93 -2.94 2.56
N GLY A 15 -0.95 -2.88 3.45
CA GLY A 15 -1.23 -2.72 4.87
C GLY A 15 -1.94 -1.41 5.16
N LEU A 16 -1.45 -0.30 4.64
CA LEU A 16 -2.08 1.00 4.81
C LEU A 16 -3.41 1.09 4.05
N TRP A 17 -3.47 0.55 2.83
CA TRP A 17 -4.69 0.57 2.05
C TRP A 17 -5.83 -0.16 2.77
N ALA A 18 -5.55 -1.37 3.26
CA ALA A 18 -6.55 -2.15 3.97
C ALA A 18 -6.98 -1.47 5.27
N ALA A 19 -6.04 -0.84 5.98
CA ALA A 19 -6.36 -0.09 7.19
C ALA A 19 -7.28 1.11 6.88
N ILE A 20 -7.00 1.82 5.79
CA ILE A 20 -7.83 2.95 5.34
C ILE A 20 -9.25 2.48 5.00
N ILE A 21 -9.37 1.40 4.24
CA ILE A 21 -10.69 0.88 3.83
C ILE A 21 -11.49 0.40 5.04
N ASN A 22 -10.86 -0.31 5.97
CA ASN A 22 -11.55 -0.76 7.18
C ASN A 22 -11.96 0.42 8.07
N SER A 23 -11.11 1.44 8.18
CA SER A 23 -11.44 2.65 8.94
C SER A 23 -12.58 3.43 8.30
N HIS A 24 -12.56 3.56 6.97
CA HIS A 24 -13.64 4.21 6.24
C HIS A 24 -14.95 3.47 6.43
N PHE A 25 -14.91 2.14 6.44
CA PHE A 25 -16.09 1.32 6.70
C PHE A 25 -16.73 1.65 8.07
N TYR A 26 -15.90 1.89 9.08
CA TYR A 26 -16.37 2.34 10.39
C TYR A 26 -17.07 3.69 10.29
N PHE A 27 -16.50 4.64 9.57
CA PHE A 27 -17.03 6.01 9.49
C PHE A 27 -18.31 6.13 8.68
N ILE A 28 -18.59 5.22 7.76
CA ILE A 28 -19.85 5.25 6.99
C ILE A 28 -21.02 4.65 7.75
N GLY A 29 -20.81 4.19 9.00
CA GLY A 29 -21.88 3.76 9.86
C GLY A 29 -22.41 2.35 9.61
N GLU A 30 -21.69 1.55 8.86
CA GLU A 30 -22.03 0.15 8.63
C GLU A 30 -21.68 -0.70 9.85
N ASN A 31 -22.05 -1.99 9.81
CA ASN A 31 -21.83 -2.93 10.91
C ASN A 31 -20.34 -3.23 11.09
N TYR A 32 -19.63 -2.35 11.79
CA TYR A 32 -18.22 -2.50 12.09
C TYR A 32 -18.07 -3.49 13.24
N THR A 33 -17.43 -4.60 12.98
CA THR A 33 -17.25 -5.68 13.94
C THR A 33 -15.85 -5.68 14.55
N PHE A 34 -15.65 -6.50 15.59
CA PHE A 34 -14.32 -6.72 16.14
C PHE A 34 -13.35 -7.25 15.08
N THR A 35 -13.84 -8.05 14.13
CA THR A 35 -13.03 -8.56 13.02
C THR A 35 -12.45 -7.42 12.19
N ASN A 36 -13.26 -6.39 11.89
CA ASN A 36 -12.78 -5.22 11.15
C ASN A 36 -11.68 -4.47 11.91
N PHE A 37 -11.87 -4.32 13.23
CA PHE A 37 -10.87 -3.70 14.09
C PHE A 37 -9.56 -4.49 14.09
N HIS A 38 -9.67 -5.81 14.23
CA HIS A 38 -8.50 -6.69 14.20
C HIS A 38 -7.77 -6.62 12.86
N LEU A 39 -8.52 -6.60 11.75
CA LEU A 39 -7.93 -6.47 10.42
C LEU A 39 -7.19 -5.14 10.27
N THR A 40 -7.76 -4.06 10.78
CA THR A 40 -7.11 -2.74 10.75
C THR A 40 -5.77 -2.79 11.48
N LEU A 41 -5.76 -3.33 12.70
CA LEU A 41 -4.54 -3.42 13.50
C LEU A 41 -3.49 -4.32 12.86
N SER A 42 -3.89 -5.48 12.35
CA SER A 42 -2.93 -6.40 11.74
C SER A 42 -2.32 -5.82 10.46
N HIS A 43 -3.10 -5.12 9.65
CA HIS A 43 -2.59 -4.49 8.43
C HIS A 43 -1.71 -3.28 8.74
N LEU A 44 -2.01 -2.53 9.80
CA LEU A 44 -1.10 -1.48 10.27
C LEU A 44 0.23 -2.08 10.75
N GLY A 45 0.18 -3.24 11.40
CA GLY A 45 1.39 -3.99 11.78
C GLY A 45 2.21 -4.40 10.58
N MET A 46 1.56 -4.87 9.52
CA MET A 46 2.24 -5.21 8.26
C MET A 46 2.94 -3.99 7.66
N ALA A 47 2.27 -2.85 7.65
CA ALA A 47 2.87 -1.62 7.13
C ALA A 47 4.07 -1.19 7.97
N ALA A 48 3.98 -1.27 9.29
CA ALA A 48 5.08 -0.94 10.18
C ALA A 48 6.27 -1.88 9.96
N GLU A 49 6.00 -3.17 9.79
CA GLU A 49 7.04 -4.15 9.48
C GLU A 49 7.74 -3.83 8.16
N GLY A 50 6.97 -3.50 7.14
CA GLY A 50 7.52 -3.09 5.85
C GLY A 50 8.42 -1.86 5.97
N LEU A 51 7.99 -0.86 6.74
CA LEU A 51 8.79 0.35 6.97
C LEU A 51 10.11 0.03 7.66
N LEU A 52 10.08 -0.84 8.68
CA LEU A 52 11.28 -1.21 9.43
C LEU A 52 12.31 -1.89 8.53
N PHE A 53 11.88 -2.83 7.71
CA PHE A 53 12.79 -3.58 6.85
C PHE A 53 13.18 -2.82 5.59
N MET A 54 12.36 -1.87 5.15
CA MET A 54 12.68 -1.04 3.99
C MET A 54 13.96 -0.22 4.20
N ASN A 55 14.20 0.22 5.43
CA ASN A 55 15.41 0.97 5.75
C ASN A 55 16.68 0.15 5.52
N ASP A 56 16.58 -1.16 5.62
CA ASP A 56 17.72 -2.06 5.44
C ASP A 56 17.82 -2.64 4.02
N ALA A 57 16.86 -2.34 3.17
CA ALA A 57 16.86 -2.86 1.81
C ALA A 57 17.92 -2.15 0.96
N ASN A 58 18.74 -2.93 0.28
CA ASN A 58 19.70 -2.41 -0.68
C ASN A 58 19.13 -2.59 -2.09
N TYR A 59 19.06 -1.50 -2.83
CA TYR A 59 18.56 -1.57 -4.20
C TYR A 59 19.25 -0.51 -5.06
N ASN A 60 19.37 -0.81 -6.34
CA ASN A 60 19.98 0.09 -7.29
C ASN A 60 18.89 0.87 -8.04
N LYS A 61 19.32 1.74 -8.94
CA LYS A 61 18.44 2.59 -9.75
C LYS A 61 17.43 1.76 -10.55
N TYR A 62 17.87 0.65 -11.12
CA TYR A 62 17.00 -0.17 -11.95
C TYR A 62 15.94 -0.89 -11.12
N HIS A 63 16.31 -1.38 -9.94
CA HIS A 63 15.35 -1.97 -9.01
C HIS A 63 14.27 -0.97 -8.63
N LEU A 64 14.67 0.26 -8.35
CA LEU A 64 13.73 1.32 -7.97
C LEU A 64 12.75 1.63 -9.12
N ILE A 65 13.25 1.76 -10.35
CA ILE A 65 12.43 2.04 -11.52
C ILE A 65 11.42 0.92 -11.75
N ILE A 66 11.87 -0.34 -11.70
CA ILE A 66 11.00 -1.51 -11.91
C ILE A 66 9.94 -1.57 -10.81
N PHE A 67 10.32 -1.30 -9.56
CA PHE A 67 9.39 -1.32 -8.44
C PHE A 67 8.28 -0.27 -8.61
N ILE A 68 8.66 0.98 -8.90
CA ILE A 68 7.68 2.06 -9.09
C ILE A 68 6.77 1.76 -10.27
N PHE A 69 7.33 1.30 -11.38
CA PHE A 69 6.56 0.93 -12.56
C PHE A 69 5.57 -0.19 -12.25
N SER A 70 5.98 -1.20 -11.49
CA SER A 70 5.11 -2.31 -11.13
C SER A 70 3.93 -1.84 -10.25
N MET A 71 4.17 -0.92 -9.33
CA MET A 71 3.09 -0.37 -8.51
C MET A 71 2.07 0.41 -9.35
N ILE A 72 2.55 1.25 -10.24
CA ILE A 72 1.67 2.03 -11.12
C ILE A 72 0.87 1.12 -12.03
N THR A 73 1.52 0.11 -12.62
CA THR A 73 0.84 -0.86 -13.49
C THR A 73 -0.23 -1.63 -12.73
N SER A 74 0.08 -2.07 -11.51
CA SER A 74 -0.89 -2.77 -10.67
C SER A 74 -2.11 -1.90 -10.38
N ASP A 75 -1.90 -0.62 -10.03
CA ASP A 75 -3.01 0.29 -9.76
C ASP A 75 -3.89 0.49 -10.98
N VAL A 76 -3.29 0.69 -12.15
CA VAL A 76 -4.03 0.88 -13.40
C VAL A 76 -4.84 -0.37 -13.73
N LEU A 77 -4.24 -1.55 -13.64
CA LEU A 77 -4.93 -2.81 -13.92
C LEU A 77 -6.07 -3.06 -12.94
N ASP A 78 -5.83 -2.83 -11.65
CA ASP A 78 -6.85 -3.09 -10.62
C ASP A 78 -8.10 -2.26 -10.85
N TYR A 79 -7.97 -0.98 -11.16
CA TYR A 79 -9.12 -0.08 -11.24
C TYR A 79 -9.67 0.09 -12.64
N LYS A 80 -8.85 -0.08 -13.68
CA LYS A 80 -9.32 -0.04 -15.06
C LYS A 80 -10.08 -1.32 -15.43
N LEU A 81 -9.59 -2.47 -14.96
CA LEU A 81 -10.20 -3.77 -15.26
C LEU A 81 -11.15 -4.26 -14.17
N GLY A 82 -11.26 -3.53 -13.05
CA GLY A 82 -12.15 -3.90 -11.97
C GLY A 82 -11.68 -5.09 -11.15
N ILE A 83 -10.39 -5.40 -11.15
CA ILE A 83 -9.83 -6.56 -10.41
C ILE A 83 -9.20 -6.15 -9.09
N HIS A 84 -9.60 -4.98 -8.55
CA HIS A 84 -9.09 -4.51 -7.26
C HIS A 84 -9.48 -5.46 -6.12
N PRO A 85 -8.78 -5.39 -4.97
CA PRO A 85 -9.16 -6.19 -3.81
C PRO A 85 -10.59 -5.90 -3.36
N TRP A 86 -11.18 -6.87 -2.66
CA TRP A 86 -12.58 -6.80 -2.24
C TRP A 86 -12.84 -5.56 -1.37
N LEU A 87 -13.95 -4.90 -1.63
CA LEU A 87 -14.44 -3.75 -0.88
C LEU A 87 -15.72 -4.12 -0.14
N PHE A 88 -15.93 -3.52 1.04
CA PHE A 88 -17.13 -3.77 1.83
C PHE A 88 -18.37 -3.16 1.19
N ASP A 89 -18.21 -2.06 0.48
CA ASP A 89 -19.30 -1.33 -0.15
C ASP A 89 -18.77 -0.65 -1.43
N GLN A 90 -19.59 -0.59 -2.46
CA GLN A 90 -19.23 0.07 -3.70
C GLN A 90 -18.95 1.57 -3.52
N SER A 91 -19.53 2.19 -2.49
CA SER A 91 -19.24 3.59 -2.16
C SER A 91 -17.78 3.80 -1.79
N GLN A 92 -17.07 2.72 -1.41
CA GLN A 92 -15.64 2.79 -1.08
C GLN A 92 -14.72 2.83 -2.30
N LEU A 93 -15.26 2.65 -3.50
CA LEU A 93 -14.43 2.57 -4.70
C LEU A 93 -13.60 3.84 -4.91
N GLN A 94 -14.20 5.02 -4.73
CA GLN A 94 -13.47 6.28 -4.87
C GLN A 94 -12.43 6.46 -3.78
N VAL A 95 -12.77 6.12 -2.54
CA VAL A 95 -11.82 6.17 -1.42
C VAL A 95 -10.65 5.23 -1.69
N ALA A 96 -10.94 4.02 -2.17
CA ALA A 96 -9.91 3.04 -2.50
C ALA A 96 -8.98 3.55 -3.59
N LEU A 97 -9.55 4.14 -4.65
CA LEU A 97 -8.77 4.67 -5.77
C LEU A 97 -7.87 5.82 -5.33
N PHE A 98 -8.42 6.80 -4.62
CA PHE A 98 -7.63 7.93 -4.12
C PHE A 98 -6.55 7.47 -3.14
N SER A 99 -6.89 6.52 -2.27
CA SER A 99 -5.93 5.96 -1.31
C SER A 99 -4.76 5.30 -2.01
N VAL A 100 -5.03 4.50 -3.04
CA VAL A 100 -3.97 3.79 -3.75
C VAL A 100 -3.06 4.76 -4.52
N ILE A 101 -3.62 5.82 -5.10
CA ILE A 101 -2.83 6.84 -5.79
C ILE A 101 -1.89 7.55 -4.80
N ILE A 102 -2.43 7.96 -3.66
CA ILE A 102 -1.66 8.63 -2.62
C ILE A 102 -0.58 7.71 -2.07
N LEU A 103 -0.91 6.45 -1.80
CA LEU A 103 0.04 5.48 -1.25
C LEU A 103 1.16 5.17 -2.24
N THR A 104 0.83 4.95 -3.51
CA THR A 104 1.84 4.69 -4.54
C THR A 104 2.79 5.88 -4.66
N SER A 105 2.26 7.10 -4.68
CA SER A 105 3.07 8.31 -4.75
C SER A 105 3.97 8.47 -3.53
N ALA A 106 3.41 8.29 -2.32
CA ALA A 106 4.15 8.44 -1.08
C ALA A 106 5.26 7.39 -0.93
N ILE A 107 4.97 6.13 -1.26
CA ILE A 107 5.95 5.05 -1.17
C ILE A 107 7.06 5.26 -2.20
N SER A 108 6.70 5.68 -3.41
CA SER A 108 7.67 5.98 -4.46
C SER A 108 8.63 7.10 -4.03
N LEU A 109 8.09 8.18 -3.47
CA LEU A 109 8.91 9.28 -2.97
C LEU A 109 9.81 8.83 -1.83
N TYR A 110 9.29 8.03 -0.91
CA TYR A 110 10.08 7.50 0.20
C TYR A 110 11.25 6.66 -0.29
N CYS A 111 11.00 5.79 -1.24
CA CYS A 111 12.06 4.94 -1.82
C CYS A 111 13.10 5.77 -2.57
N ILE A 112 12.66 6.81 -3.31
CA ILE A 112 13.58 7.71 -3.99
C ILE A 112 14.45 8.47 -2.98
N MET A 113 13.84 8.95 -1.89
CA MET A 113 14.58 9.65 -0.84
C MET A 113 15.61 8.75 -0.18
N LEU A 114 15.25 7.50 0.12
CA LEU A 114 16.21 6.54 0.67
C LEU A 114 17.36 6.26 -0.29
N TYR A 115 17.05 6.14 -1.58
CA TYR A 115 18.07 5.92 -2.60
C TYR A 115 19.04 7.09 -2.64
N LYS A 116 18.54 8.32 -2.69
CA LYS A 116 19.38 9.51 -2.75
C LYS A 116 20.23 9.68 -1.48
N LYS A 117 19.71 9.29 -0.34
CA LYS A 117 20.45 9.37 0.91
C LYS A 117 21.64 8.41 0.94
N ARG A 118 21.49 7.24 0.29
CA ARG A 118 22.54 6.20 0.26
C ARG A 118 23.55 6.41 -0.87
N TYR A 119 23.14 7.04 -1.94
CA TYR A 119 23.93 7.22 -3.14
C TYR A 119 23.92 8.68 -3.56
#